data_3d7bc72ce58a05647ad32559c0ef5c98
#
_entry.id   3d7bc72ce58a05647ad32559c0ef5c98
#
_cell.length_a   1.000
_cell.length_b   1.000
_cell.length_c   1.000
_cell.angle_alpha   90.00
_cell.angle_beta   90.00
_cell.angle_gamma   90.00
#
_symmetry.space_group_name_H-M   'P 1'
#
loop_
_entity.id
_entity.type
_entity.pdbx_description
1 polymer ?
#
loop_
_entity_poly.entity_id
_entity_poly.type
_entity_poly.pdbx_seq_one_letter_code
_entity_poly.pdbx_strand_id
1 'polypeptide(L)'
;DRLAALLREKFREIGAPHEQGYWVAGWLRHVLGMAKDAHVEPREWLESWGVRIEEVERPGCPVDAVTAWGERHGPVVILNRARGARGAHAYGERATLAHEIAHLLVDREGALPAGEVLGGRAPEYPEKRARAFQAEFLLPREIAGKVVRESASLEEGARHLQGTYRVSTELLAWQINNSGIRDSLNREEKNML
;
A
#
# COMPACT_ATOMS: atom_id res chain seq x y z
N ASP A 1 -8.11 -15.35 -16.43
CA ASP A 1 -7.03 -14.80 -15.63
C ASP A 1 -7.49 -13.50 -14.99
N ARG A 2 -7.61 -13.49 -13.65
CA ARG A 2 -8.19 -12.39 -12.86
C ARG A 2 -7.31 -11.14 -12.93
N LEU A 3 -6.00 -11.32 -12.89
CA LEU A 3 -5.03 -10.22 -13.02
C LEU A 3 -5.12 -9.58 -14.41
N ALA A 4 -5.22 -10.38 -15.47
CA ALA A 4 -5.37 -9.86 -16.83
C ALA A 4 -6.68 -9.07 -17.01
N ALA A 5 -7.73 -9.41 -16.27
CA ALA A 5 -8.96 -8.62 -16.25
C ALA A 5 -8.76 -7.27 -15.57
N LEU A 6 -8.11 -7.23 -14.39
CA LEU A 6 -7.77 -6.00 -13.68
C LEU A 6 -6.89 -5.07 -14.51
N LEU A 7 -5.89 -5.65 -15.20
CA LEU A 7 -4.94 -4.89 -16.03
C LEU A 7 -5.51 -4.34 -17.34
N ARG A 8 -6.70 -4.76 -17.74
CA ARG A 8 -7.41 -4.18 -18.91
C ARG A 8 -8.10 -2.87 -18.59
N GLU A 9 -8.33 -2.56 -17.34
CA GLU A 9 -8.85 -1.27 -16.92
C GLU A 9 -7.82 -0.18 -17.25
N LYS A 10 -8.19 0.74 -18.15
CA LYS A 10 -7.33 1.88 -18.47
C LYS A 10 -7.38 2.87 -17.31
N PHE A 11 -6.33 2.89 -16.55
CA PHE A 11 -6.14 3.88 -15.51
C PHE A 11 -5.92 5.26 -16.16
N ARG A 12 -6.67 6.28 -15.72
CA ARG A 12 -6.47 7.67 -16.15
C ARG A 12 -5.69 8.41 -15.08
N GLU A 13 -4.55 8.97 -15.47
CA GLU A 13 -3.75 9.85 -14.62
C GLU A 13 -4.41 11.24 -14.49
N ILE A 14 -5.44 11.36 -13.67
CA ILE A 14 -6.15 12.61 -13.40
C ILE A 14 -5.98 12.97 -11.93
N GLY A 15 -5.61 14.21 -11.66
CA GLY A 15 -5.41 14.71 -10.29
C GLY A 15 -4.01 14.47 -9.73
N ALA A 16 -3.85 14.77 -8.44
CA ALA A 16 -2.58 14.56 -7.75
C ALA A 16 -2.27 13.08 -7.53
N PRO A 17 -0.99 12.67 -7.44
CA PRO A 17 -0.61 11.26 -7.31
C PRO A 17 -1.26 10.57 -6.11
N HIS A 18 -1.41 11.26 -4.98
CA HIS A 18 -2.05 10.67 -3.81
C HIS A 18 -3.56 10.44 -4.01
N GLU A 19 -4.26 11.34 -4.73
CA GLU A 19 -5.68 11.17 -5.07
C GLU A 19 -5.88 9.96 -5.98
N GLN A 20 -4.99 9.78 -6.95
CA GLN A 20 -4.98 8.60 -7.82
C GLN A 20 -4.78 7.32 -7.01
N GLY A 21 -3.83 7.31 -6.08
CA GLY A 21 -3.58 6.18 -5.18
C GLY A 21 -4.82 5.80 -4.38
N TYR A 22 -5.49 6.77 -3.77
CA TYR A 22 -6.74 6.55 -3.04
C TYR A 22 -7.85 5.99 -3.92
N TRP A 23 -7.98 6.56 -5.12
CA TRP A 23 -9.00 6.10 -6.06
C TRP A 23 -8.75 4.65 -6.50
N VAL A 24 -7.51 4.30 -6.88
CA VAL A 24 -7.15 2.93 -7.30
C VAL A 24 -7.38 1.93 -6.18
N ALA A 25 -7.04 2.29 -4.94
CA ALA A 25 -7.26 1.43 -3.78
C ALA A 25 -8.76 1.16 -3.55
N GLY A 26 -9.59 2.20 -3.58
CA GLY A 26 -11.04 2.08 -3.45
C GLY A 26 -11.66 1.27 -4.58
N TRP A 27 -11.24 1.55 -5.81
CA TRP A 27 -11.65 0.77 -6.99
C TRP A 27 -11.28 -0.72 -6.86
N LEU A 28 -10.03 -1.02 -6.48
CA LEU A 28 -9.60 -2.40 -6.33
C LEU A 28 -10.40 -3.14 -5.25
N ARG A 29 -10.60 -2.52 -4.08
CA ARG A 29 -11.42 -3.11 -3.01
C ARG A 29 -12.85 -3.40 -3.51
N HIS A 30 -13.43 -2.49 -4.28
CA HIS A 30 -14.77 -2.68 -4.87
C HIS A 30 -14.80 -3.85 -5.86
N VAL A 31 -13.88 -3.91 -6.83
CA VAL A 31 -13.80 -4.98 -7.84
C VAL A 31 -13.54 -6.35 -7.20
N LEU A 32 -12.80 -6.39 -6.09
CA LEU A 32 -12.58 -7.60 -5.31
C LEU A 32 -13.79 -8.00 -4.45
N GLY A 33 -14.85 -7.19 -4.42
CA GLY A 33 -16.05 -7.44 -3.61
C GLY A 33 -15.80 -7.35 -2.11
N MET A 34 -14.83 -6.56 -1.69
CA MET A 34 -14.46 -6.43 -0.28
C MET A 34 -15.43 -5.52 0.46
N ALA A 35 -15.77 -5.86 1.70
CA ALA A 35 -16.42 -4.93 2.61
C ALA A 35 -15.52 -3.70 2.86
N LYS A 36 -16.13 -2.53 3.14
CA LYS A 36 -15.38 -1.28 3.35
C LYS A 36 -14.34 -1.40 4.45
N ASP A 37 -14.67 -2.13 5.50
CA ASP A 37 -13.85 -2.36 6.69
C ASP A 37 -13.08 -3.71 6.67
N ALA A 38 -13.08 -4.41 5.54
CA ALA A 38 -12.38 -5.68 5.43
C ALA A 38 -10.87 -5.50 5.62
N HIS A 39 -10.29 -6.38 6.43
CA HIS A 39 -8.84 -6.57 6.51
C HIS A 39 -8.29 -7.12 5.19
N VAL A 40 -7.09 -6.72 4.80
CA VAL A 40 -6.45 -7.12 3.55
C VAL A 40 -5.15 -7.86 3.81
N GLU A 41 -4.97 -8.99 3.15
CA GLU A 41 -3.69 -9.70 3.08
C GLU A 41 -3.13 -9.61 1.65
N PRO A 42 -2.21 -8.67 1.38
CA PRO A 42 -1.70 -8.41 0.03
C PRO A 42 -1.01 -9.62 -0.60
N ARG A 43 -0.33 -10.43 0.20
CA ARG A 43 0.33 -11.67 -0.26
C ARG A 43 -0.67 -12.63 -0.88
N GLU A 44 -1.77 -12.91 -0.20
CA GLU A 44 -2.80 -13.82 -0.68
C GLU A 44 -3.40 -13.36 -2.01
N TRP A 45 -3.60 -12.03 -2.16
CA TRP A 45 -4.09 -11.47 -3.41
C TRP A 45 -3.09 -11.62 -4.54
N LEU A 46 -1.82 -11.28 -4.32
CA LEU A 46 -0.75 -11.45 -5.32
C LEU A 46 -0.66 -12.90 -5.78
N GLU A 47 -0.59 -13.85 -4.85
CA GLU A 47 -0.53 -15.27 -5.14
C GLU A 47 -1.77 -15.76 -5.90
N SER A 48 -2.98 -15.30 -5.51
CA SER A 48 -4.23 -15.65 -6.19
C SER A 48 -4.31 -15.14 -7.63
N TRP A 49 -3.54 -14.09 -7.95
CA TRP A 49 -3.41 -13.54 -9.31
C TRP A 49 -2.30 -14.21 -10.12
N GLY A 50 -1.58 -15.15 -9.54
CA GLY A 50 -0.46 -15.82 -10.17
C GLY A 50 0.83 -15.00 -10.19
N VAL A 51 0.93 -13.98 -9.32
CA VAL A 51 2.17 -13.23 -9.12
C VAL A 51 3.08 -14.05 -8.22
N ARG A 52 4.30 -14.30 -8.68
CA ARG A 52 5.31 -14.97 -7.85
C ARG A 52 5.90 -13.98 -6.86
N ILE A 53 6.12 -14.42 -5.62
CA ILE A 53 6.83 -13.63 -4.62
C ILE A 53 8.15 -14.36 -4.33
N GLU A 54 9.25 -13.73 -4.71
CA GLU A 54 10.61 -14.23 -4.48
C GLU A 54 11.23 -13.46 -3.32
N GLU A 55 11.71 -14.17 -2.32
CA GLU A 55 12.32 -13.58 -1.14
C GLU A 55 13.86 -13.65 -1.30
N VAL A 56 14.50 -12.52 -1.08
CA VAL A 56 15.95 -12.40 -1.15
C VAL A 56 16.49 -11.68 0.09
N GLU A 57 17.73 -11.99 0.46
CA GLU A 57 18.42 -11.24 1.51
C GLU A 57 19.49 -10.37 0.87
N ARG A 58 19.30 -9.04 0.88
CA ARG A 58 20.25 -8.06 0.35
C ARG A 58 20.54 -6.99 1.41
N PRO A 59 21.45 -7.30 2.35
CA PRO A 59 21.85 -6.35 3.39
C PRO A 59 22.42 -5.05 2.78
N GLY A 60 22.02 -3.91 3.31
CA GLY A 60 22.47 -2.60 2.84
C GLY A 60 21.86 -2.12 1.53
N CYS A 61 21.01 -2.92 0.89
CA CYS A 61 20.24 -2.47 -0.26
C CYS A 61 19.12 -1.51 0.21
N PRO A 62 19.00 -0.31 -0.37
CA PRO A 62 17.97 0.65 0.02
C PRO A 62 16.57 0.30 -0.53
N VAL A 63 16.47 -0.76 -1.33
CA VAL A 63 15.22 -1.19 -1.96
C VAL A 63 14.58 -2.30 -1.13
N ASP A 64 13.32 -2.10 -0.71
CA ASP A 64 12.56 -3.06 0.07
C ASP A 64 11.92 -4.16 -0.81
N ALA A 65 11.46 -3.79 -2.01
CA ALA A 65 10.97 -4.73 -3.02
C ALA A 65 11.05 -4.15 -4.42
N VAL A 66 10.88 -5.00 -5.41
CA VAL A 66 10.79 -4.63 -6.83
C VAL A 66 9.73 -5.50 -7.50
N THR A 67 8.81 -4.86 -8.22
CA THR A 67 7.90 -5.56 -9.13
C THR A 67 8.51 -5.62 -10.53
N ALA A 68 8.56 -6.80 -11.10
CA ALA A 68 9.00 -7.02 -12.47
C ALA A 68 7.96 -7.81 -13.27
N TRP A 69 7.81 -7.42 -14.52
CA TRP A 69 6.93 -8.10 -15.46
C TRP A 69 7.64 -8.27 -16.80
N GLY A 70 7.73 -9.49 -17.24
CA GLY A 70 8.28 -9.81 -18.55
C GLY A 70 7.37 -10.77 -19.30
N GLU A 71 7.37 -10.69 -20.63
CA GLU A 71 6.59 -11.59 -21.49
C GLU A 71 6.91 -13.08 -21.26
N ARG A 72 8.15 -13.37 -20.86
CA ARG A 72 8.65 -14.74 -20.66
C ARG A 72 8.52 -15.24 -19.23
N HIS A 73 8.47 -14.34 -18.25
CA HIS A 73 8.64 -14.70 -16.84
C HIS A 73 7.36 -14.44 -16.00
N GLY A 74 6.37 -13.80 -16.58
CA GLY A 74 5.17 -13.39 -15.84
C GLY A 74 5.47 -12.35 -14.75
N PRO A 75 4.46 -11.98 -13.97
CA PRO A 75 4.63 -11.01 -12.89
C PRO A 75 5.37 -11.64 -11.70
N VAL A 76 6.31 -10.90 -11.13
CA VAL A 76 7.05 -11.29 -9.93
C VAL A 76 7.27 -10.07 -9.03
N VAL A 77 7.15 -10.26 -7.72
CA VAL A 77 7.60 -9.32 -6.70
C VAL A 77 8.82 -9.93 -6.02
N ILE A 78 9.95 -9.22 -6.06
CA ILE A 78 11.18 -9.61 -5.35
C ILE A 78 11.21 -8.82 -4.05
N LEU A 79 11.09 -9.51 -2.93
CA LEU A 79 11.00 -8.91 -1.59
C LEU A 79 12.32 -9.07 -0.83
N ASN A 80 12.88 -7.96 -0.34
CA ASN A 80 14.08 -7.99 0.48
C ASN A 80 13.75 -8.32 1.94
N ARG A 81 14.27 -9.43 2.43
CA ARG A 81 14.12 -9.93 3.81
C ARG A 81 15.31 -9.64 4.71
N ALA A 82 16.30 -8.93 4.20
CA ALA A 82 17.48 -8.60 5.00
C ALA A 82 17.11 -7.84 6.27
N ARG A 83 17.88 -8.05 7.33
CA ARG A 83 17.70 -7.31 8.58
C ARG A 83 17.78 -5.81 8.33
N GLY A 84 16.74 -5.07 8.74
CA GLY A 84 16.61 -3.64 8.53
C GLY A 84 15.78 -3.25 7.29
N ALA A 85 15.51 -4.17 6.36
CA ALA A 85 14.54 -3.94 5.31
C ALA A 85 13.10 -4.01 5.87
N ARG A 86 12.18 -3.25 5.28
CA ARG A 86 10.75 -3.28 5.68
C ARG A 86 10.16 -4.67 5.52
N GLY A 87 10.52 -5.39 4.49
CA GLY A 87 10.07 -6.75 4.22
C GLY A 87 10.43 -7.77 5.30
N ALA A 88 11.39 -7.48 6.19
CA ALA A 88 11.78 -8.36 7.29
C ALA A 88 10.76 -8.42 8.44
N HIS A 89 9.79 -7.51 8.48
CA HIS A 89 8.78 -7.40 9.55
C HIS A 89 7.38 -7.57 8.99
N ALA A 90 6.50 -8.27 9.70
CA ALA A 90 5.15 -8.59 9.22
C ALA A 90 4.34 -7.36 8.74
N TYR A 91 4.36 -6.26 9.47
CA TYR A 91 3.66 -5.04 9.06
C TYR A 91 4.35 -4.35 7.87
N GLY A 92 5.67 -4.38 7.84
CA GLY A 92 6.46 -3.83 6.74
C GLY A 92 6.31 -4.66 5.47
N GLU A 93 6.30 -5.99 5.56
CA GLU A 93 6.02 -6.88 4.43
C GLU A 93 4.66 -6.56 3.81
N ARG A 94 3.59 -6.52 4.61
CA ARG A 94 2.25 -6.22 4.12
C ARG A 94 2.18 -4.86 3.43
N ALA A 95 2.80 -3.86 4.03
CA ALA A 95 2.88 -2.52 3.47
C ALA A 95 3.65 -2.53 2.14
N THR A 96 4.81 -3.18 2.09
CA THR A 96 5.62 -3.30 0.88
C THR A 96 4.87 -4.04 -0.22
N LEU A 97 4.26 -5.18 0.06
CA LEU A 97 3.49 -5.93 -0.94
C LEU A 97 2.27 -5.15 -1.45
N ALA A 98 1.58 -4.39 -0.60
CA ALA A 98 0.51 -3.50 -1.04
C ALA A 98 1.04 -2.39 -1.95
N HIS A 99 2.22 -1.84 -1.67
CA HIS A 99 2.89 -0.87 -2.53
C HIS A 99 3.19 -1.44 -3.93
N GLU A 100 3.72 -2.66 -3.98
CA GLU A 100 4.02 -3.34 -5.24
C GLU A 100 2.76 -3.67 -6.05
N ILE A 101 1.62 -3.91 -5.40
CA ILE A 101 0.34 -4.05 -6.10
C ILE A 101 0.01 -2.78 -6.90
N ALA A 102 0.26 -1.59 -6.37
CA ALA A 102 0.03 -0.35 -7.11
C ALA A 102 0.86 -0.27 -8.38
N HIS A 103 2.15 -0.56 -8.29
CA HIS A 103 3.04 -0.60 -9.46
C HIS A 103 2.59 -1.63 -10.49
N LEU A 104 2.20 -2.81 -10.03
CA LEU A 104 1.71 -3.87 -10.89
C LEU A 104 0.47 -3.47 -11.70
N LEU A 105 -0.45 -2.73 -11.08
CA LEU A 105 -1.72 -2.33 -11.68
C LEU A 105 -1.60 -1.10 -12.56
N VAL A 106 -0.77 -0.12 -12.18
CA VAL A 106 -0.80 1.22 -12.77
C VAL A 106 0.46 1.52 -13.60
N ASP A 107 1.63 1.06 -13.15
CA ASP A 107 2.91 1.46 -13.74
C ASP A 107 3.46 0.47 -14.76
N ARG A 108 2.69 -0.55 -15.10
CA ARG A 108 3.13 -1.66 -15.98
C ARG A 108 3.66 -1.20 -17.35
N GLU A 109 2.99 -0.25 -18.01
CA GLU A 109 3.38 0.22 -19.34
C GLU A 109 4.57 1.19 -19.30
N GLY A 110 4.81 1.79 -18.14
CA GLY A 110 5.95 2.62 -17.84
C GLY A 110 6.95 1.97 -16.90
N ALA A 111 6.81 0.66 -16.65
CA ALA A 111 7.75 -0.08 -15.81
C ALA A 111 9.15 0.09 -16.38
N LEU A 112 9.96 0.84 -15.65
CA LEU A 112 11.33 1.12 -16.01
C LEU A 112 12.09 -0.20 -16.22
N PRO A 113 12.90 -0.33 -17.26
CA PRO A 113 13.83 -1.45 -17.35
C PRO A 113 14.57 -1.61 -16.03
N ALA A 114 14.72 -2.83 -15.54
CA ALA A 114 15.34 -3.12 -14.22
C ALA A 114 16.66 -2.37 -13.96
N GLY A 115 17.35 -1.91 -15.01
CA GLY A 115 18.55 -1.08 -14.92
C GLY A 115 18.35 0.35 -14.39
N GLU A 116 17.17 0.93 -14.52
CA GLU A 116 16.88 2.28 -13.96
C GLU A 116 16.50 2.21 -12.48
N VAL A 117 15.90 1.09 -12.04
CA VAL A 117 15.57 0.86 -10.62
C VAL A 117 16.83 0.61 -9.79
N LEU A 118 17.87 0.02 -10.36
CA LEU A 118 19.10 -0.33 -9.65
C LEU A 118 20.13 0.81 -9.53
N GLY A 119 19.96 1.92 -10.24
CA GLY A 119 20.92 3.04 -10.22
C GLY A 119 20.32 4.43 -10.24
N GLY A 120 19.01 4.58 -10.35
CA GLY A 120 18.28 5.84 -10.42
C GLY A 120 17.41 6.11 -9.20
N ARG A 121 16.99 7.37 -9.05
CA ARG A 121 15.89 7.72 -8.15
C ARG A 121 14.59 7.19 -8.79
N ALA A 122 13.84 6.39 -8.04
CA ALA A 122 12.49 6.06 -8.45
C ALA A 122 11.68 7.35 -8.75
N PRO A 123 10.90 7.41 -9.84
CA PRO A 123 10.14 8.59 -10.18
C PRO A 123 9.21 8.99 -9.02
N GLU A 124 9.29 10.22 -8.58
CA GLU A 124 8.58 10.70 -7.38
C GLU A 124 7.06 10.55 -7.48
N TYR A 125 6.52 10.68 -8.68
CA TYR A 125 5.08 10.66 -8.92
C TYR A 125 4.46 9.25 -8.76
N PRO A 126 4.96 8.19 -9.43
CA PRO A 126 4.53 6.82 -9.18
C PRO A 126 4.69 6.39 -7.71
N GLU A 127 5.80 6.75 -7.07
CA GLU A 127 6.06 6.43 -5.67
C GLU A 127 5.05 7.09 -4.71
N LYS A 128 4.70 8.35 -4.92
CA LYS A 128 3.66 9.03 -4.13
C LYS A 128 2.30 8.38 -4.31
N ARG A 129 1.97 7.96 -5.54
CA ARG A 129 0.74 7.24 -5.84
C ARG A 129 0.70 5.87 -5.15
N ALA A 130 1.79 5.10 -5.26
CA ALA A 130 1.89 3.77 -4.65
C ALA A 130 1.81 3.81 -3.12
N ARG A 131 2.43 4.81 -2.47
CA ARG A 131 2.31 5.01 -1.02
C ARG A 131 0.88 5.35 -0.59
N ALA A 132 0.20 6.21 -1.32
CA ALA A 132 -1.20 6.55 -1.03
C ALA A 132 -2.13 5.36 -1.25
N PHE A 133 -1.92 4.61 -2.33
CA PHE A 133 -2.63 3.35 -2.58
C PHE A 133 -2.41 2.35 -1.44
N GLN A 134 -1.17 2.08 -1.07
CA GLN A 134 -0.79 1.17 0.01
C GLN A 134 -1.55 1.50 1.30
N ALA A 135 -1.54 2.76 1.71
CA ALA A 135 -2.18 3.20 2.94
C ALA A 135 -3.70 3.00 2.87
N GLU A 136 -4.36 3.45 1.80
CA GLU A 136 -5.80 3.35 1.61
C GLU A 136 -6.27 1.90 1.40
N PHE A 137 -5.45 1.07 0.72
CA PHE A 137 -5.78 -0.34 0.50
C PHE A 137 -5.74 -1.15 1.80
N LEU A 138 -4.75 -0.90 2.67
CA LEU A 138 -4.59 -1.60 3.95
C LEU A 138 -5.54 -1.08 5.04
N LEU A 139 -5.76 0.22 5.11
CA LEU A 139 -6.64 0.88 6.09
C LEU A 139 -7.32 2.07 5.43
N PRO A 140 -8.58 1.96 4.98
CA PRO A 140 -9.29 3.10 4.40
C PRO A 140 -9.40 4.24 5.41
N ARG A 141 -9.06 5.47 4.99
CA ARG A 141 -9.10 6.67 5.85
C ARG A 141 -10.49 6.96 6.40
N GLU A 142 -11.55 6.65 5.64
CA GLU A 142 -12.94 6.77 6.10
C GLU A 142 -13.18 5.90 7.36
N ILE A 143 -12.66 4.67 7.34
CA ILE A 143 -12.74 3.75 8.48
C ILE A 143 -11.89 4.23 9.64
N ALA A 144 -10.66 4.70 9.37
CA ALA A 144 -9.79 5.25 10.40
C ALA A 144 -10.47 6.41 11.14
N GLY A 145 -11.04 7.37 10.40
CA GLY A 145 -11.76 8.49 10.99
C GLY A 145 -13.05 8.10 11.72
N LYS A 146 -13.78 7.10 11.20
CA LYS A 146 -14.98 6.59 11.86
C LYS A 146 -14.65 5.96 13.21
N VAL A 147 -13.69 5.03 13.24
CA VAL A 147 -13.32 4.33 14.47
C VAL A 147 -12.83 5.29 15.54
N VAL A 148 -11.97 6.26 15.18
CA VAL A 148 -11.49 7.27 16.14
C VAL A 148 -12.64 8.11 16.69
N ARG A 149 -13.62 8.52 15.88
CA ARG A 149 -14.80 9.27 16.37
C ARG A 149 -15.69 8.47 17.31
N GLU A 150 -15.79 7.17 17.11
CA GLU A 150 -16.63 6.27 17.89
C GLU A 150 -15.93 5.73 19.15
N SER A 151 -14.62 5.95 19.30
CA SER A 151 -13.81 5.56 20.45
C SER A 151 -13.84 6.61 21.56
N ALA A 152 -13.60 6.21 22.80
CA ALA A 152 -13.53 7.12 23.93
C ALA A 152 -12.32 8.05 23.91
N SER A 153 -11.26 7.67 23.18
CA SER A 153 -10.05 8.49 22.96
C SER A 153 -9.36 8.12 21.65
N LEU A 154 -8.50 9.04 21.15
CA LEU A 154 -7.63 8.76 20.01
C LEU A 154 -6.77 7.51 20.26
N GLU A 155 -6.22 7.35 21.45
CA GLU A 155 -5.36 6.22 21.80
C GLU A 155 -6.11 4.89 21.71
N GLU A 156 -7.35 4.83 22.20
CA GLU A 156 -8.18 3.64 22.10
C GLU A 156 -8.51 3.30 20.66
N GLY A 157 -8.95 4.27 19.87
CA GLY A 157 -9.23 4.11 18.45
C GLY A 157 -7.99 3.66 17.66
N ALA A 158 -6.84 4.28 17.92
CA ALA A 158 -5.58 3.92 17.30
C ALA A 158 -5.14 2.48 17.63
N ARG A 159 -5.26 2.07 18.89
CA ARG A 159 -4.95 0.70 19.33
C ARG A 159 -5.86 -0.33 18.67
N HIS A 160 -7.16 -0.04 18.60
CA HIS A 160 -8.14 -0.89 17.93
C HIS A 160 -7.80 -1.04 16.43
N LEU A 161 -7.57 0.06 15.73
CA LEU A 161 -7.21 0.06 14.31
C LEU A 161 -5.91 -0.69 14.05
N GLN A 162 -4.87 -0.47 14.85
CA GLN A 162 -3.59 -1.14 14.69
C GLN A 162 -3.72 -2.65 14.87
N GLY A 163 -4.47 -3.10 15.87
CA GLY A 163 -4.73 -4.51 16.12
C GLY A 163 -5.55 -5.17 15.00
N THR A 164 -6.60 -4.48 14.53
CA THR A 164 -7.49 -5.02 13.49
C THR A 164 -6.84 -5.04 12.11
N TYR A 165 -6.18 -3.95 11.72
CA TYR A 165 -5.62 -3.79 10.37
C TYR A 165 -4.15 -4.15 10.26
N ARG A 166 -3.47 -4.41 11.39
CA ARG A 166 -2.06 -4.84 11.45
C ARG A 166 -1.15 -3.94 10.62
N VAL A 167 -1.26 -2.63 10.85
CA VAL A 167 -0.51 -1.58 10.17
C VAL A 167 0.49 -0.91 11.12
N SER A 168 1.53 -0.28 10.57
CA SER A 168 2.50 0.48 11.36
C SER A 168 1.85 1.73 11.97
N THR A 169 2.42 2.22 13.05
CA THR A 169 1.99 3.49 13.68
C THR A 169 2.06 4.66 12.71
N GLU A 170 3.08 4.71 11.85
CA GLU A 170 3.24 5.74 10.83
C GLU A 170 2.08 5.73 9.81
N LEU A 171 1.73 4.54 9.27
CA LEU A 171 0.61 4.40 8.34
C LEU A 171 -0.72 4.77 9.01
N LEU A 172 -0.91 4.32 10.24
CA LEU A 172 -2.09 4.63 11.03
C LEU A 172 -2.25 6.14 11.24
N ALA A 173 -1.20 6.83 11.72
CA ALA A 173 -1.21 8.27 11.90
C ALA A 173 -1.48 9.01 10.59
N TRP A 174 -0.89 8.57 9.49
CA TRP A 174 -1.16 9.11 8.15
C TRP A 174 -2.64 8.99 7.77
N GLN A 175 -3.27 7.82 7.95
CA GLN A 175 -4.68 7.62 7.59
C GLN A 175 -5.63 8.39 8.51
N ILE A 176 -5.35 8.49 9.80
CA ILE A 176 -6.12 9.33 10.73
C ILE A 176 -6.03 10.81 10.31
N ASN A 177 -4.82 11.31 10.01
CA ASN A 177 -4.63 12.70 9.56
C ASN A 177 -5.39 12.99 8.25
N ASN A 178 -5.43 12.04 7.32
CA ASN A 178 -6.11 12.20 6.02
C ASN A 178 -7.61 11.87 6.06
N SER A 179 -8.15 11.44 7.20
CA SER A 179 -9.56 11.10 7.36
C SER A 179 -10.48 12.32 7.54
N GLY A 180 -9.91 13.51 7.71
CA GLY A 180 -10.64 14.75 8.03
C GLY A 180 -11.03 14.89 9.50
N ILE A 181 -10.71 13.91 10.37
CA ILE A 181 -11.04 13.99 11.80
C ILE A 181 -10.12 14.95 12.56
N ARG A 182 -8.96 15.27 12.03
CA ARG A 182 -7.92 16.06 12.71
C ARG A 182 -8.44 17.36 13.32
N ASP A 183 -9.38 18.03 12.65
CA ASP A 183 -9.92 19.30 13.13
C ASP A 183 -10.77 19.15 14.39
N SER A 184 -11.35 17.97 14.61
CA SER A 184 -12.16 17.65 15.81
C SER A 184 -11.33 17.14 16.99
N LEU A 185 -10.04 16.82 16.78
CA LEU A 185 -9.13 16.38 17.84
C LEU A 185 -8.69 17.58 18.70
N ASN A 186 -8.46 17.33 19.99
CA ASN A 186 -7.88 18.31 20.89
C ASN A 186 -6.38 18.52 20.59
N ARG A 187 -5.74 19.50 21.30
CA ARG A 187 -4.34 19.85 21.04
C ARG A 187 -3.36 18.72 21.38
N GLU A 188 -3.62 17.97 22.44
CA GLU A 188 -2.77 16.87 22.87
C GLU A 188 -2.83 15.73 21.85
N GLU A 189 -4.04 15.37 21.43
CA GLU A 189 -4.26 14.35 20.40
C GLU A 189 -3.61 14.72 19.05
N LYS A 190 -3.70 16.01 18.65
CA LYS A 190 -3.02 16.49 17.43
C LYS A 190 -1.50 16.34 17.46
N ASN A 191 -0.91 16.41 18.65
CA ASN A 191 0.54 16.24 18.84
C ASN A 191 0.97 14.77 18.87
N MET A 192 0.02 13.83 19.01
CA MET A 192 0.29 12.38 18.99
C MET A 192 0.31 11.80 17.58
N LEU A 193 -0.22 12.52 16.59
CA LEU A 193 -0.27 12.16 15.17
C LEU A 193 0.91 12.74 14.39
#